data_37bb95ab9442e3a24a4c36eb4718f3ee
#
_entry.id   37bb95ab9442e3a24a4c36eb4718f3ee
#
_cell.length_a   1.000
_cell.length_b   1.000
_cell.length_c   1.000
_cell.angle_alpha   90.00
_cell.angle_beta   90.00
_cell.angle_gamma   90.00
#
_symmetry.space_group_name_H-M   'P 1'
#
loop_
_entity.id
_entity.type
_entity.pdbx_description
1 polymer ?
#
loop_
_entity_poly.entity_id
_entity_poly.type
_entity_poly.pdbx_seq_one_letter_code
_entity_poly.pdbx_strand_id
1 'polypeptide(L)'
;FVYPFLMRSGSRMPVLVMLLAIGFNALNAWVNARWVSEYGTYPVAWLADPRFWLGLLLFAGGLTLNARSDRTLRRLRSGGGGYRVPHGGGFRYVSSPNYLGEIVEWTGWAIATWSLAGASFALYTIANLAPRAMANHRWYRDTFPDYPADRRALLPYVL
;
A
#
# COMPACT_ATOMS: atom_id res chain seq x y z
N PHE A 1 -1.15 8.90 9.12
CA PHE A 1 -0.75 9.74 10.28
C PHE A 1 -0.85 9.01 11.62
N VAL A 2 -1.63 7.94 11.76
CA VAL A 2 -1.82 7.20 13.02
C VAL A 2 -0.71 6.15 13.24
N TYR A 3 -0.05 5.69 12.19
CA TYR A 3 0.92 4.60 12.21
C TYR A 3 2.15 4.83 13.15
N PRO A 4 2.79 6.01 13.17
CA PRO A 4 3.93 6.25 14.07
C PRO A 4 3.58 6.14 15.56
N PHE A 5 2.35 6.49 15.93
CA PHE A 5 1.88 6.43 17.33
C PHE A 5 1.52 5.01 17.79
N LEU A 6 1.38 4.07 16.85
CA LEU A 6 1.03 2.68 17.13
C LEU A 6 2.25 1.74 17.16
N MET A 7 3.44 2.24 16.83
CA MET A 7 4.68 1.45 16.84
C MET A 7 5.31 1.45 18.24
N ARG A 8 5.43 0.27 18.84
CA ARG A 8 6.28 0.08 20.05
C ARG A 8 7.75 0.08 19.65
N SER A 9 8.56 0.88 20.36
CA SER A 9 10.02 0.98 20.36
C SER A 9 10.73 0.43 19.11
N GLY A 10 10.72 1.22 18.03
CA GLY A 10 11.62 1.05 16.91
C GLY A 10 12.86 1.93 17.09
N SER A 11 13.88 1.74 16.27
CA SER A 11 15.00 2.67 16.16
C SER A 11 14.47 4.11 15.98
N ARG A 12 15.09 5.09 16.65
CA ARG A 12 14.70 6.49 16.54
C ARG A 12 14.79 6.91 15.08
N MET A 13 13.67 7.30 14.48
CA MET A 13 13.66 7.82 13.12
C MET A 13 14.30 9.21 13.13
N PRO A 14 15.30 9.50 12.28
CA PRO A 14 15.86 10.84 12.17
C PRO A 14 14.76 11.86 11.85
N VAL A 15 14.77 12.99 12.54
CA VAL A 15 13.79 14.08 12.36
C VAL A 15 13.72 14.53 10.90
N LEU A 16 14.86 14.57 10.21
CA LEU A 16 14.95 14.91 8.80
C LEU A 16 14.10 13.96 7.94
N VAL A 17 14.16 12.64 8.17
CA VAL A 17 13.37 11.65 7.41
C VAL A 17 11.88 11.85 7.67
N MET A 18 11.50 12.17 8.90
CA MET A 18 10.11 12.49 9.25
C MET A 18 9.63 13.75 8.52
N LEU A 19 10.41 14.81 8.51
CA LEU A 19 10.07 16.07 7.82
C LEU A 19 9.95 15.88 6.31
N LEU A 20 10.88 15.12 5.71
CA LEU A 20 10.82 14.78 4.28
C LEU A 20 9.56 13.96 3.94
N ALA A 21 9.18 13.01 4.80
CA ALA A 21 7.96 12.22 4.61
C ALA A 21 6.70 13.09 4.73
N ILE A 22 6.64 14.01 5.69
CA ILE A 22 5.53 14.98 5.84
C ILE A 22 5.46 15.88 4.61
N GLY A 23 6.59 16.47 4.20
CA GLY A 23 6.66 17.35 3.03
C GLY A 23 6.22 16.64 1.74
N PHE A 24 6.69 15.41 1.52
CA PHE A 24 6.28 14.59 0.39
C PHE A 24 4.76 14.32 0.39
N ASN A 25 4.20 13.91 1.53
CA ASN A 25 2.77 13.65 1.63
C ASN A 25 1.93 14.92 1.43
N ALA A 26 2.37 16.06 1.97
CA ALA A 26 1.72 17.34 1.79
C ALA A 26 1.72 17.76 0.30
N LEU A 27 2.87 17.64 -0.37
CA LEU A 27 2.99 17.93 -1.81
C LEU A 27 2.10 17.01 -2.64
N ASN A 28 2.12 15.71 -2.36
CA ASN A 28 1.28 14.73 -3.08
C ASN A 28 -0.21 15.04 -2.89
N ALA A 29 -0.65 15.30 -1.67
CA ALA A 29 -2.03 15.65 -1.38
C ALA A 29 -2.43 16.95 -2.12
N TRP A 30 -1.55 17.97 -2.12
CA TRP A 30 -1.79 19.23 -2.81
C TRP A 30 -1.91 19.05 -4.34
N VAL A 31 -0.98 18.30 -4.96
CA VAL A 31 -1.00 18.05 -6.41
C VAL A 31 -2.28 17.30 -6.82
N ASN A 32 -2.67 16.27 -6.07
CA ASN A 32 -3.89 15.52 -6.36
C ASN A 32 -5.16 16.38 -6.13
N ALA A 33 -5.21 17.15 -5.05
CA ALA A 33 -6.33 18.05 -4.77
C ALA A 33 -6.48 19.11 -5.86
N ARG A 34 -5.37 19.77 -6.25
CA ARG A 34 -5.35 20.75 -7.35
C ARG A 34 -5.82 20.14 -8.67
N TRP A 35 -5.38 18.90 -8.97
CA TRP A 35 -5.84 18.25 -10.19
C TRP A 35 -7.36 18.11 -10.19
N VAL A 36 -7.92 17.55 -9.12
CA VAL A 36 -9.36 17.29 -9.02
C VAL A 36 -10.18 18.59 -9.02
N SER A 37 -9.70 19.65 -8.35
CA SER A 37 -10.45 20.90 -8.21
C SER A 37 -10.31 21.88 -9.39
N GLU A 38 -9.19 21.86 -10.12
CA GLU A 38 -8.90 22.90 -11.09
C GLU A 38 -8.65 22.39 -12.52
N TYR A 39 -8.02 21.22 -12.65
CA TYR A 39 -7.63 20.69 -13.97
C TYR A 39 -8.54 19.56 -14.45
N GLY A 40 -9.15 18.82 -13.54
CA GLY A 40 -10.08 17.74 -13.86
C GLY A 40 -11.47 18.27 -14.17
N THR A 41 -12.11 17.72 -15.20
CA THR A 41 -13.50 18.02 -15.51
C THR A 41 -14.34 16.80 -15.19
N TYR A 42 -15.14 16.90 -14.13
CA TYR A 42 -15.98 15.81 -13.63
C TYR A 42 -17.47 16.23 -13.68
N PRO A 43 -18.12 16.19 -14.85
CA PRO A 43 -19.56 16.43 -14.95
C PRO A 43 -20.33 15.34 -14.21
N VAL A 44 -21.62 15.58 -13.96
CA VAL A 44 -22.49 14.56 -13.31
C VAL A 44 -22.45 13.21 -14.07
N ALA A 45 -22.30 13.26 -15.40
CA ALA A 45 -22.15 12.09 -16.24
C ALA A 45 -20.91 11.24 -15.89
N TRP A 46 -19.87 11.82 -15.23
CA TRP A 46 -18.71 11.06 -14.74
C TRP A 46 -19.09 9.96 -13.75
N LEU A 47 -20.15 10.17 -12.97
CA LEU A 47 -20.67 9.15 -12.05
C LEU A 47 -21.28 7.94 -12.78
N ALA A 48 -21.60 8.05 -14.06
CA ALA A 48 -22.03 6.92 -14.90
C ALA A 48 -20.89 6.27 -15.68
N ASP A 49 -19.69 6.85 -15.65
CA ASP A 49 -18.53 6.33 -16.38
C ASP A 49 -17.99 5.04 -15.68
N PRO A 50 -17.77 3.95 -16.43
CA PRO A 50 -17.28 2.70 -15.86
C PRO A 50 -15.88 2.84 -15.22
N ARG A 51 -15.06 3.81 -15.66
CA ARG A 51 -13.74 4.10 -15.05
C ARG A 51 -13.89 4.56 -13.61
N PHE A 52 -14.88 5.40 -13.32
CA PHE A 52 -15.15 5.85 -11.95
C PHE A 52 -15.45 4.66 -11.02
N TRP A 53 -16.34 3.79 -11.41
CA TRP A 53 -16.74 2.64 -10.59
C TRP A 53 -15.64 1.59 -10.47
N LEU A 54 -14.94 1.29 -11.56
CA LEU A 54 -13.79 0.40 -11.52
C LEU A 54 -12.71 0.95 -10.58
N GLY A 55 -12.39 2.22 -10.70
CA GLY A 55 -11.41 2.88 -9.84
C GLY A 55 -11.84 2.87 -8.38
N LEU A 56 -13.10 3.16 -8.09
CA LEU A 56 -13.65 3.13 -6.74
C LEU A 56 -13.60 1.71 -6.12
N LEU A 57 -13.94 0.68 -6.89
CA LEU A 57 -13.87 -0.71 -6.44
C LEU A 57 -12.42 -1.13 -6.14
N LEU A 58 -11.47 -0.78 -7.01
CA LEU A 58 -10.05 -1.04 -6.79
C LEU A 58 -9.55 -0.29 -5.56
N PHE A 59 -9.90 0.98 -5.41
CA PHE A 59 -9.53 1.80 -4.26
C PHE A 59 -10.02 1.17 -2.95
N ALA A 60 -11.32 0.87 -2.85
CA ALA A 60 -11.92 0.29 -1.66
C ALA A 60 -11.36 -1.13 -1.36
N GLY A 61 -11.17 -1.94 -2.40
CA GLY A 61 -10.57 -3.28 -2.30
C GLY A 61 -9.13 -3.24 -1.82
N GLY A 62 -8.32 -2.35 -2.41
CA GLY A 62 -6.92 -2.12 -2.04
C GLY A 62 -6.79 -1.64 -0.61
N LEU A 63 -7.54 -0.61 -0.23
CA LEU A 63 -7.59 -0.08 1.14
C LEU A 63 -7.98 -1.17 2.16
N THR A 64 -8.98 -1.99 1.81
CA THR A 64 -9.43 -3.08 2.67
C THR A 64 -8.33 -4.13 2.85
N LEU A 65 -7.67 -4.54 1.76
CA LEU A 65 -6.57 -5.51 1.79
C LEU A 65 -5.39 -4.96 2.62
N ASN A 66 -5.00 -3.71 2.39
CA ASN A 66 -3.95 -3.03 3.15
C ASN A 66 -4.28 -3.02 4.65
N ALA A 67 -5.45 -2.48 5.03
CA ALA A 67 -5.85 -2.33 6.42
C ALA A 67 -5.95 -3.68 7.17
N ARG A 68 -6.49 -4.74 6.51
CA ARG A 68 -6.58 -6.08 7.11
C ARG A 68 -5.20 -6.70 7.31
N SER A 69 -4.32 -6.55 6.31
CA SER A 69 -2.95 -7.08 6.36
C SER A 69 -2.14 -6.39 7.45
N ASP A 70 -2.23 -5.09 7.56
CA ASP A 70 -1.56 -4.31 8.60
C ASP A 70 -2.10 -4.65 10.01
N ARG A 71 -3.39 -4.91 10.16
CA ARG A 71 -3.96 -5.40 11.44
C ARG A 71 -3.35 -6.75 11.82
N THR A 72 -3.18 -7.66 10.87
CA THR A 72 -2.56 -8.96 11.10
C THR A 72 -1.12 -8.79 11.57
N LEU A 73 -0.32 -7.97 10.87
CA LEU A 73 1.08 -7.69 11.25
C LEU A 73 1.19 -7.06 12.64
N ARG A 74 0.31 -6.11 12.96
CA ARG A 74 0.28 -5.47 14.30
C ARG A 74 -0.04 -6.47 15.41
N ARG A 75 -1.04 -7.34 15.20
CA ARG A 75 -1.39 -8.39 16.17
C ARG A 75 -0.23 -9.36 16.43
N LEU A 76 0.50 -9.76 15.38
CA LEU A 76 1.66 -10.62 15.52
C LEU A 76 2.77 -9.97 16.35
N ARG A 77 3.01 -8.67 16.13
CA ARG A 77 4.02 -7.90 16.88
C ARG A 77 3.63 -7.67 18.35
N SER A 78 2.34 -7.49 18.65
CA SER A 78 1.87 -7.26 20.03
C SER A 78 1.98 -8.49 20.91
N GLY A 79 2.07 -9.69 20.34
CA GLY A 79 2.19 -10.97 21.09
C GLY A 79 3.57 -11.26 21.69
N GLY A 80 4.58 -10.40 21.47
CA GLY A 80 5.96 -10.63 21.93
C GLY A 80 6.64 -11.79 21.18
N GLY A 81 7.93 -12.05 21.46
CA GLY A 81 8.62 -13.25 20.96
C GLY A 81 9.24 -13.12 19.56
N GLY A 82 9.51 -11.91 19.06
CA GLY A 82 10.23 -11.72 17.81
C GLY A 82 9.36 -11.72 16.55
N TYR A 83 9.99 -11.82 15.40
CA TYR A 83 9.31 -11.88 14.11
C TYR A 83 8.67 -13.26 13.90
N ARG A 84 7.45 -13.27 13.39
CA ARG A 84 6.69 -14.49 13.05
C ARG A 84 6.18 -14.40 11.63
N VAL A 85 6.04 -15.55 10.97
CA VAL A 85 5.44 -15.63 9.63
C VAL A 85 3.94 -15.34 9.75
N PRO A 86 3.40 -14.32 9.07
CA PRO A 86 1.97 -14.07 9.05
C PRO A 86 1.24 -15.13 8.21
N HIS A 87 0.04 -15.51 8.66
CA HIS A 87 -0.81 -16.47 7.97
C HIS A 87 -2.24 -15.95 7.79
N GLY A 88 -2.96 -16.52 6.81
CA GLY A 88 -4.35 -16.21 6.52
C GLY A 88 -4.54 -14.94 5.68
N GLY A 89 -5.75 -14.72 5.18
CA GLY A 89 -6.07 -13.60 4.31
C GLY A 89 -5.15 -13.52 3.08
N GLY A 90 -4.69 -12.32 2.74
CA GLY A 90 -3.75 -12.10 1.64
C GLY A 90 -2.39 -12.76 1.82
N PHE A 91 -1.97 -13.01 3.07
CA PHE A 91 -0.71 -13.70 3.37
C PHE A 91 -0.69 -15.18 2.93
N ARG A 92 -1.83 -15.74 2.59
CA ARG A 92 -1.90 -17.07 1.99
C ARG A 92 -1.21 -17.11 0.61
N TYR A 93 -1.27 -16.01 -0.14
CA TYR A 93 -0.83 -15.96 -1.52
C TYR A 93 0.49 -15.19 -1.71
N VAL A 94 0.68 -14.11 -0.94
CA VAL A 94 1.84 -13.23 -1.09
C VAL A 94 2.45 -12.84 0.26
N SER A 95 3.72 -12.47 0.25
CA SER A 95 4.48 -12.08 1.45
C SER A 95 4.12 -10.68 1.96
N SER A 96 3.71 -9.80 1.06
CA SER A 96 3.43 -8.39 1.35
C SER A 96 2.05 -7.95 0.81
N PRO A 97 0.94 -8.54 1.28
CA PRO A 97 -0.39 -8.20 0.81
C PRO A 97 -0.81 -6.76 1.18
N ASN A 98 -0.22 -6.18 2.22
CA ASN A 98 -0.39 -4.77 2.53
C ASN A 98 0.17 -3.87 1.42
N TYR A 99 1.35 -4.17 0.88
CA TYR A 99 1.92 -3.41 -0.23
C TYR A 99 1.11 -3.60 -1.52
N LEU A 100 0.65 -4.82 -1.80
CA LEU A 100 -0.27 -5.06 -2.91
C LEU A 100 -1.54 -4.22 -2.75
N GLY A 101 -2.12 -4.21 -1.55
CA GLY A 101 -3.30 -3.40 -1.23
C GLY A 101 -3.08 -1.93 -1.52
N GLU A 102 -1.96 -1.36 -1.09
CA GLU A 102 -1.62 0.05 -1.31
C GLU A 102 -1.41 0.37 -2.80
N ILE A 103 -0.75 -0.51 -3.55
CA ILE A 103 -0.60 -0.36 -5.01
C ILE A 103 -1.97 -0.38 -5.71
N VAL A 104 -2.83 -1.33 -5.35
CA VAL A 104 -4.19 -1.43 -5.93
C VAL A 104 -5.03 -0.21 -5.57
N GLU A 105 -4.95 0.28 -4.33
CA GLU A 105 -5.63 1.47 -3.84
C GLU A 105 -5.27 2.70 -4.69
N TRP A 106 -3.98 3.01 -4.84
CA TRP A 106 -3.55 4.18 -5.59
C TRP A 106 -3.74 4.04 -7.10
N THR A 107 -3.68 2.83 -7.63
CA THR A 107 -4.09 2.55 -9.02
C THR A 107 -5.59 2.80 -9.20
N GLY A 108 -6.41 2.39 -8.24
CA GLY A 108 -7.84 2.68 -8.20
C GLY A 108 -8.13 4.18 -8.19
N TRP A 109 -7.41 4.95 -7.36
CA TRP A 109 -7.51 6.42 -7.35
C TRP A 109 -7.17 7.03 -8.71
N ALA A 110 -6.07 6.60 -9.33
CA ALA A 110 -5.66 7.09 -10.65
C ALA A 110 -6.72 6.84 -11.72
N ILE A 111 -7.37 5.69 -11.70
CA ILE A 111 -8.43 5.32 -12.63
C ILE A 111 -9.72 6.10 -12.33
N ALA A 112 -10.13 6.22 -11.05
CA ALA A 112 -11.35 6.94 -10.65
C ALA A 112 -11.28 8.42 -10.97
N THR A 113 -10.11 9.03 -10.82
CA THR A 113 -9.90 10.44 -11.15
C THR A 113 -9.43 10.67 -12.58
N TRP A 114 -9.04 9.62 -13.30
CA TRP A 114 -8.45 9.67 -14.64
C TRP A 114 -7.40 10.77 -14.78
N SER A 115 -6.51 10.86 -13.80
CA SER A 115 -5.59 11.98 -13.61
C SER A 115 -4.12 11.58 -13.73
N LEU A 116 -3.31 12.45 -14.33
CA LEU A 116 -1.85 12.27 -14.33
C LEU A 116 -1.27 12.38 -12.92
N ALA A 117 -1.87 13.20 -12.05
CA ALA A 117 -1.48 13.29 -10.65
C ALA A 117 -1.67 11.95 -9.92
N GLY A 118 -2.82 11.31 -10.08
CA GLY A 118 -3.08 9.98 -9.55
C GLY A 118 -2.16 8.93 -10.16
N ALA A 119 -1.99 8.93 -11.49
CA ALA A 119 -1.12 7.97 -12.18
C ALA A 119 0.35 8.10 -11.75
N SER A 120 0.87 9.31 -11.59
CA SER A 120 2.25 9.55 -11.12
C SER A 120 2.46 9.01 -9.70
N PHE A 121 1.48 9.18 -8.81
CA PHE A 121 1.56 8.66 -7.46
C PHE A 121 1.41 7.14 -7.40
N ALA A 122 0.53 6.54 -8.22
CA ALA A 122 0.43 5.09 -8.35
C ALA A 122 1.76 4.48 -8.83
N LEU A 123 2.38 5.08 -9.85
CA LEU A 123 3.70 4.64 -10.35
C LEU A 123 4.80 4.78 -9.28
N TYR A 124 4.83 5.90 -8.56
CA TYR A 124 5.72 6.09 -7.44
C TYR A 124 5.52 5.01 -6.35
N THR A 125 4.29 4.69 -6.02
CA THR A 125 3.94 3.66 -5.04
C THR A 125 4.45 2.29 -5.49
N ILE A 126 4.23 1.91 -6.75
CA ILE A 126 4.74 0.66 -7.33
C ILE A 126 6.28 0.63 -7.25
N ALA A 127 6.96 1.69 -7.70
CA ALA A 127 8.41 1.76 -7.71
C ALA A 127 9.03 1.65 -6.32
N ASN A 128 8.34 2.13 -5.29
CA ASN A 128 8.79 2.02 -3.90
C ASN A 128 8.46 0.68 -3.25
N LEU A 129 7.26 0.15 -3.47
CA LEU A 129 6.78 -1.00 -2.71
C LEU A 129 7.12 -2.34 -3.35
N ALA A 130 7.23 -2.43 -4.68
CA ALA A 130 7.58 -3.69 -5.33
C ALA A 130 8.98 -4.20 -4.95
N PRO A 131 10.05 -3.37 -4.97
CA PRO A 131 11.37 -3.82 -4.50
C PRO A 131 11.38 -4.21 -3.01
N ARG A 132 10.61 -3.48 -2.17
CA ARG A 132 10.48 -3.80 -0.75
C ARG A 132 9.76 -5.12 -0.53
N ALA A 133 8.71 -5.43 -1.30
CA ALA A 133 8.03 -6.71 -1.24
C ALA A 133 8.96 -7.88 -1.59
N MET A 134 9.79 -7.71 -2.63
CA MET A 134 10.80 -8.69 -3.03
C MET A 134 11.87 -8.90 -1.94
N ALA A 135 12.33 -7.81 -1.33
CA ALA A 135 13.29 -7.88 -0.22
C ALA A 135 12.69 -8.58 1.01
N ASN A 136 11.44 -8.26 1.37
CA ASN A 136 10.71 -8.91 2.46
C ASN A 136 10.53 -10.40 2.19
N HIS A 137 10.16 -10.77 0.97
CA HIS A 137 9.97 -12.17 0.59
C HIS A 137 11.27 -12.97 0.73
N ARG A 138 12.38 -12.44 0.21
CA ARG A 138 13.72 -13.07 0.37
C ARG A 138 14.06 -13.23 1.85
N TRP A 139 13.92 -12.16 2.62
CA TRP A 139 14.21 -12.20 4.06
C TRP A 139 13.38 -13.27 4.80
N TYR A 140 12.09 -13.40 4.49
CA TYR A 140 11.25 -14.44 5.09
C TYR A 140 11.76 -15.84 4.74
N ARG A 141 12.11 -16.09 3.49
CA ARG A 141 12.65 -17.38 3.03
C ARG A 141 13.99 -17.73 3.68
N ASP A 142 14.84 -16.74 3.84
CA ASP A 142 16.17 -16.93 4.43
C ASP A 142 16.12 -17.10 5.96
N THR A 143 15.11 -16.49 6.60
CA THR A 143 15.00 -16.47 8.07
C THR A 143 14.18 -17.64 8.63
N PHE A 144 13.17 -18.10 7.89
CA PHE A 144 12.24 -19.14 8.37
C PHE A 144 12.29 -20.39 7.49
N PRO A 145 12.85 -21.51 7.99
CA PRO A 145 12.94 -22.75 7.23
C PRO A 145 11.58 -23.29 6.75
N ASP A 146 10.52 -23.08 7.55
CA ASP A 146 9.16 -23.54 7.26
C ASP A 146 8.33 -22.50 6.48
N TYR A 147 8.98 -21.53 5.80
CA TYR A 147 8.25 -20.53 5.03
C TYR A 147 7.56 -21.16 3.82
N PRO A 148 6.25 -20.89 3.57
CA PRO A 148 5.51 -21.51 2.47
C PRO A 148 6.14 -21.26 1.10
N ALA A 149 6.53 -22.35 0.42
CA ALA A 149 7.27 -22.29 -0.86
C ALA A 149 6.41 -21.77 -2.05
N ASP A 150 5.10 -21.95 -1.96
CA ASP A 150 4.12 -21.50 -2.98
C ASP A 150 3.78 -20.02 -2.91
N ARG A 151 4.16 -19.35 -1.80
CA ARG A 151 3.89 -17.93 -1.60
C ARG A 151 4.79 -17.08 -2.49
N ARG A 152 4.22 -16.03 -3.09
CA ARG A 152 4.93 -15.06 -3.92
C ARG A 152 5.27 -13.77 -3.15
N ALA A 153 6.10 -12.90 -3.74
CA ALA A 153 6.49 -11.65 -3.07
C ALA A 153 5.33 -10.64 -3.00
N LEU A 154 4.69 -10.37 -4.13
CA LEU A 154 3.72 -9.28 -4.30
C LEU A 154 2.47 -9.68 -5.08
N LEU A 155 2.64 -10.25 -6.28
CA LEU A 155 1.53 -10.65 -7.14
C LEU A 155 1.28 -12.15 -7.03
N PRO A 156 0.04 -12.57 -6.69
CA PRO A 156 -0.29 -13.99 -6.61
C PRO A 156 0.09 -14.71 -7.90
N TYR A 157 0.73 -15.86 -7.78
CA TYR A 157 1.14 -16.75 -8.88
C TYR A 157 2.21 -16.21 -9.84
N VAL A 158 2.57 -14.93 -9.78
CA VAL A 158 3.48 -14.27 -10.75
C VAL A 158 4.77 -13.82 -10.07
N LEU A 159 4.69 -12.94 -9.07
CA LEU A 159 5.84 -12.24 -8.48
C LEU A 159 5.78 -12.26 -6.95
#